data_87821da9cdfa9f506a9edf9dfcc16729
#
_entry.id   87821da9cdfa9f506a9edf9dfcc16729
#
_cell.length_a   1.000
_cell.length_b   1.000
_cell.length_c   1.000
_cell.angle_alpha   90.00
_cell.angle_beta   90.00
_cell.angle_gamma   90.00
#
_symmetry.space_group_name_H-M   'P 1'
#
loop_
_entity.id
_entity.type
_entity.pdbx_description
1 polymer ?
#
loop_
_entity_poly.entity_id
_entity_poly.type
_entity_poly.pdbx_seq_one_letter_code
_entity_poly.pdbx_strand_id
1 'polypeptide(L)' 'MSFIRVALDVPLPTLFDYRAAAATRDDIGSRVLVPFGKTIAVGVIIELSSTTSLPPQ' A
#
# COMPACT_ATOMS: atom_id res chain seq x y z
N MET A 1 3.72 -11.70 8.19
CA MET A 1 2.71 -11.03 7.37
C MET A 1 3.34 -9.81 6.72
N SER A 2 3.11 -9.61 5.45
CA SER A 2 3.76 -8.54 4.71
C SER A 2 2.79 -7.41 4.42
N PHE A 3 3.32 -6.20 4.39
CA PHE A 3 2.56 -4.99 4.05
C PHE A 3 3.27 -4.27 2.92
N ILE A 4 2.48 -3.61 2.09
CA ILE A 4 3.01 -2.68 1.11
C ILE A 4 2.69 -1.26 1.56
N ARG A 5 3.63 -0.37 1.35
CA ARG A 5 3.43 1.05 1.60
C ARG A 5 3.23 1.71 0.26
N VAL A 6 2.09 2.37 0.11
CA VAL A 6 1.59 2.80 -1.20
C VAL A 6 1.38 4.31 -1.21
N ALA A 7 1.88 4.95 -2.25
CA ALA A 7 1.58 6.35 -2.55
C ALA A 7 0.35 6.38 -3.46
N LEU A 8 -0.74 6.94 -2.97
CA LEU A 8 -1.99 7.04 -3.73
C LEU A 8 -2.08 8.37 -4.46
N ASP A 9 -2.79 8.36 -5.57
CA ASP A 9 -3.12 9.58 -6.31
C ASP A 9 -4.32 10.27 -5.65
N VAL A 10 -4.08 10.81 -4.45
CA VAL A 10 -5.06 11.53 -3.66
C VAL A 10 -4.40 12.78 -3.09
N PRO A 11 -5.17 13.81 -2.71
CA PRO A 11 -4.59 15.07 -2.22
C PRO A 11 -4.08 15.00 -0.78
N LEU A 12 -3.64 13.83 -0.34
CA LEU A 12 -3.08 13.63 1.00
C LEU A 12 -1.60 13.28 0.88
N PRO A 13 -0.69 14.08 1.47
CA PRO A 13 0.75 13.85 1.33
C PRO A 13 1.24 12.76 2.30
N THR A 14 0.68 11.57 2.24
CA THR A 14 1.04 10.48 3.13
C THR A 14 1.02 9.16 2.38
N LEU A 15 1.69 8.17 2.94
CA LEU A 15 1.68 6.81 2.42
C LEU A 15 0.67 5.98 3.21
N PHE A 16 0.12 4.97 2.57
CA PHE A 16 -0.88 4.09 3.17
C PHE A 16 -0.36 2.66 3.17
N ASP A 17 -0.60 1.95 4.25
CA ASP A 17 -0.18 0.57 4.39
C ASP A 17 -1.32 -0.37 4.04
N TYR A 18 -1.01 -1.39 3.23
CA TYR A 18 -1.97 -2.44 2.85
C TYR A 18 -1.34 -3.79 3.03
N ARG A 19 -2.14 -4.80 3.34
CA ARG A 19 -1.65 -6.18 3.41
C ARG A 19 -1.41 -6.71 2.00
N ALA A 20 -0.28 -7.37 1.82
CA ALA A 20 0.09 -7.91 0.53
C ALA A 20 1.03 -9.10 0.71
N ALA A 21 0.49 -10.22 1.16
CA ALA A 21 1.30 -11.40 1.48
C ALA A 21 2.13 -11.92 0.31
N ALA A 22 1.65 -11.69 -0.92
CA ALA A 22 2.34 -12.14 -2.13
C ALA A 22 3.27 -11.11 -2.74
N ALA A 23 3.35 -9.90 -2.16
CA ALA A 23 4.19 -8.84 -2.70
C ALA A 23 5.67 -9.15 -2.48
N THR A 24 6.50 -8.80 -3.46
CA THR A 24 7.94 -8.97 -3.41
C THR A 24 8.63 -7.65 -3.71
N ARG A 25 9.95 -7.61 -3.54
CA ARG A 25 10.73 -6.41 -3.85
C ARG A 25 10.61 -5.98 -5.30
N ASP A 26 10.36 -6.92 -6.19
CA ASP A 26 10.19 -6.62 -7.60
C ASP A 26 8.91 -5.83 -7.88
N ASP A 27 7.99 -5.81 -6.92
CA ASP A 27 6.75 -5.06 -7.04
C ASP A 27 6.91 -3.58 -6.69
N ILE A 28 8.02 -3.19 -6.09
CA ILE A 28 8.29 -1.77 -5.78
C ILE A 28 8.35 -0.98 -7.08
N GLY A 29 7.60 0.11 -7.14
CA GLY A 29 7.44 0.91 -8.36
C GLY A 29 6.25 0.48 -9.21
N SER A 30 5.63 -0.65 -8.90
CA SER A 30 4.46 -1.13 -9.63
C SER A 30 3.19 -0.40 -9.21
N ARG A 31 2.27 -0.25 -10.13
CA ARG A 31 0.95 0.28 -9.84
C ARG A 31 0.07 -0.80 -9.25
N VAL A 32 -0.76 -0.40 -8.29
CA VAL A 32 -1.72 -1.29 -7.66
C VAL A 32 -3.07 -0.62 -7.53
N LEU A 33 -4.12 -1.42 -7.51
CA LEU A 33 -5.45 -0.95 -7.19
C LEU A 33 -5.74 -1.34 -5.74
N VAL A 34 -6.08 -0.38 -4.93
CA VAL A 34 -6.32 -0.60 -3.49
C VAL A 34 -7.64 0.03 -3.08
N PRO A 35 -8.31 -0.54 -2.09
CA PRO A 35 -9.51 0.09 -1.54
C PRO A 35 -9.12 1.37 -0.79
N PHE A 36 -9.87 2.44 -1.05
CA PHE A 36 -9.68 3.71 -0.36
C PHE A 36 -11.05 4.30 -0.04
N GLY A 37 -11.45 4.18 1.22
CA GLY A 37 -12.81 4.51 1.60
C GLY A 37 -13.80 3.59 0.93
N LYS A 38 -14.75 4.16 0.18
CA LYS A 38 -15.75 3.40 -0.56
C LYS A 38 -15.41 3.21 -2.04
N THR A 39 -14.20 3.57 -2.43
CA THR A 39 -13.77 3.52 -3.83
C THR A 39 -12.49 2.71 -3.96
N ILE A 40 -12.07 2.51 -5.21
CA ILE A 40 -10.78 1.91 -5.53
C ILE A 40 -9.87 3.02 -6.02
N ALA A 41 -8.66 3.08 -5.48
CA ALA A 41 -7.66 4.05 -5.90
C ALA A 41 -6.47 3.36 -6.54
N VAL A 42 -5.82 4.07 -7.45
CA VAL A 42 -4.55 3.62 -8.03
C VAL A 42 -3.42 4.18 -7.19
N GLY A 43 -2.46 3.34 -6.87
CA GLY A 43 -1.26 3.76 -6.16
C GLY A 43 -0.02 3.12 -6.72
N VAL A 44 1.12 3.54 -6.20
CA VAL A 44 2.43 2.98 -6.54
C VAL A 44 3.05 2.42 -5.27
N ILE A 45 3.53 1.19 -5.34
CA ILE A 45 4.21 0.57 -4.21
C ILE A 45 5.56 1.23 -4.04
N ILE A 46 5.78 1.82 -2.88
CA ILE A 46 7.02 2.53 -2.55
C ILE A 46 7.95 1.64 -1.74
N GLU A 47 7.37 0.81 -0.88
CA GLU A 47 8.15 0.06 0.10
C GLU A 47 7.42 -1.20 0.51
N LEU A 48 8.18 -2.22 0.89
CA LEU A 48 7.66 -3.40 1.56
C LEU A 48 8.03 -3.32 3.04
N SER A 49 7.14 -3.79 3.89
CA SER A 49 7.38 -3.80 5.33
C SER A 49 6.79 -5.07 5.94
N SER A 50 7.45 -5.59 6.98
CA SER A 50 6.89 -6.67 7.78
C SER A 50 6.01 -6.15 8.91
N THR A 51 5.98 -4.84 9.11
CA THR A 51 5.18 -4.20 10.15
C THR A 51 4.37 -3.05 9.57
N THR A 52 3.34 -2.64 10.29
CA THR A 52 2.50 -1.51 9.89
C THR A 52 2.20 -0.64 11.10
N SER A 53 1.95 0.64 10.85
CA SER A 53 1.47 1.57 11.87
C SER A 53 -0.04 1.46 12.08
N LEU A 54 -0.73 0.71 11.25
CA LEU A 54 -2.17 0.52 11.39
C LEU A 54 -2.47 -0.40 12.58
N PRO A 55 -3.61 -0.20 13.27
CA PRO A 55 -4.02 -1.11 14.33
C PRO A 55 -4.20 -2.53 13.80
N PRO A 56 -3.94 -3.54 14.62
CA PRO A 56 -4.23 -4.92 14.24
C PRO A 56 -5.73 -5.10 14.00
N GLN A 57 -6.06 -5.94 13.07
CA GLN A 57 -7.44 -6.24 12.75
C GLN A 57 -7.71 -7.72 12.89
#